data_feb189c49e1fd8d05c69248d153876b9
#
_entry.id   feb189c49e1fd8d05c69248d153876b9
#
_cell.length_a   1.000
_cell.length_b   1.000
_cell.length_c   1.000
_cell.angle_alpha   90.00
_cell.angle_beta   90.00
_cell.angle_gamma   90.00
#
_symmetry.space_group_name_H-M   'P 1'
#
loop_
_entity.id
_entity.type
_entity.pdbx_description
1 polymer ?
#
loop_
_entity_poly.entity_id
_entity_poly.type
_entity_poly.pdbx_seq_one_letter_code
_entity_poly.pdbx_strand_id
1 'polypeptide(L)'
;MEKQEILRTENLKKYFRVKGGHTLKAVDGISLTLSKGESLGLVGESGCGKSTLGRTIIRIYDPTEGKIFLNGQDISGKSTKKTRRDLAKKVQMIFQDPYACLNPRMTVSDIIAEGWDMRKLYTKEERKRKIIELLNLVGLNEEHA
;
A
#
# COMPACT_ATOMS: atom_id res chain seq x y z
N MET A 1 -28.49 -5.21 -8.52
CA MET A 1 -27.82 -4.96 -7.23
C MET A 1 -26.75 -3.90 -7.47
N GLU A 2 -26.80 -2.79 -6.79
CA GLU A 2 -25.74 -1.77 -6.88
C GLU A 2 -24.43 -2.35 -6.36
N LYS A 3 -23.37 -2.27 -7.16
CA LYS A 3 -22.04 -2.70 -6.75
C LYS A 3 -21.50 -1.71 -5.72
N GLN A 4 -21.17 -2.18 -4.54
CA GLN A 4 -20.60 -1.35 -3.47
C GLN A 4 -19.23 -0.81 -3.92
N GLU A 5 -19.11 0.51 -4.08
CA GLU A 5 -17.85 1.20 -4.35
C GLU A 5 -16.91 1.09 -3.14
N ILE A 6 -15.67 0.64 -3.37
CA ILE A 6 -14.64 0.55 -2.31
C ILE A 6 -13.52 1.57 -2.51
N LEU A 7 -13.22 1.93 -3.77
CA LEU A 7 -12.20 2.92 -4.10
C LEU A 7 -12.70 3.79 -5.26
N ARG A 8 -12.51 5.09 -5.13
CA ARG A 8 -12.74 6.05 -6.20
C ARG A 8 -11.68 7.13 -6.19
N THR A 9 -11.19 7.51 -7.36
CA THR A 9 -10.35 8.69 -7.54
C THR A 9 -11.05 9.68 -8.44
N GLU A 10 -10.87 10.96 -8.16
CA GLU A 10 -11.42 12.06 -8.96
C GLU A 10 -10.29 13.01 -9.35
N ASN A 11 -10.02 13.10 -10.65
CA ASN A 11 -9.03 14.00 -11.24
C ASN A 11 -7.68 13.94 -10.49
N LEU A 12 -7.25 12.74 -10.12
CA LEU A 12 -6.06 12.52 -9.30
C LEU A 12 -4.81 12.93 -10.04
N LYS A 13 -3.98 13.77 -9.41
CA LYS A 13 -2.71 14.22 -9.96
C LYS A 13 -1.57 13.97 -8.97
N LYS A 14 -0.42 13.56 -9.52
CA LYS A 14 0.83 13.47 -8.78
C LYS A 14 1.97 14.01 -9.61
N TYR A 15 2.53 15.11 -9.15
CA TYR A 15 3.65 15.80 -9.76
C TYR A 15 4.87 15.76 -8.83
N PHE A 16 6.06 15.64 -9.42
CA PHE A 16 7.33 15.69 -8.70
C PHE A 16 8.14 16.88 -9.21
N ARG A 17 8.76 17.60 -8.28
CA ARG A 17 9.78 18.59 -8.62
C ARG A 17 11.08 17.86 -8.93
N VAL A 18 11.66 18.13 -10.10
CA VAL A 18 12.93 17.57 -10.54
C VAL A 18 14.00 18.65 -10.62
N LYS A 19 15.27 18.24 -10.74
CA LYS A 19 16.39 19.20 -10.87
C LYS A 19 16.15 20.17 -12.03
N GLY A 20 16.57 21.43 -11.85
CA GLY A 20 16.36 22.49 -12.84
C GLY A 20 15.01 23.20 -12.74
N GLY A 21 14.22 22.98 -11.69
CA GLY A 21 12.95 23.66 -11.47
C GLY A 21 11.77 23.11 -12.30
N HIS A 22 12.01 22.06 -13.08
CA HIS A 22 10.98 21.41 -13.88
C HIS A 22 10.03 20.55 -13.02
N THR A 23 8.82 20.36 -13.52
CA THR A 23 7.79 19.52 -12.90
C THR A 23 7.54 18.29 -13.77
N LEU A 24 7.76 17.10 -13.18
CA LEU A 24 7.38 15.83 -13.78
C LEU A 24 5.93 15.50 -13.40
N LYS A 25 5.03 15.47 -14.37
CA LYS A 25 3.64 15.08 -14.22
C LYS A 25 3.53 13.55 -14.34
N ALA A 26 3.74 12.84 -13.24
CA ALA A 26 3.76 11.38 -13.25
C ALA A 26 2.36 10.77 -13.28
N VAL A 27 1.37 11.44 -12.73
CA VAL A 27 -0.06 11.14 -12.84
C VAL A 27 -0.76 12.46 -13.09
N ASP A 28 -1.59 12.53 -14.13
CA ASP A 28 -2.26 13.77 -14.53
C ASP A 28 -3.73 13.53 -14.87
N GLY A 29 -4.62 13.79 -13.89
CA GLY A 29 -6.06 13.77 -14.07
C GLY A 29 -6.73 12.40 -14.15
N ILE A 30 -6.28 11.42 -13.36
CA ILE A 30 -6.82 10.06 -13.38
C ILE A 30 -8.06 9.94 -12.48
N SER A 31 -9.18 9.52 -13.08
CA SER A 31 -10.41 9.15 -12.38
C SER A 31 -10.71 7.68 -12.65
N LEU A 32 -10.92 6.92 -11.59
CA LEU A 32 -11.28 5.50 -11.66
C LEU A 32 -12.17 5.13 -10.48
N THR A 33 -12.92 4.06 -10.64
CA THR A 33 -13.76 3.48 -9.57
C THR A 33 -13.49 1.98 -9.52
N LEU A 34 -13.44 1.43 -8.31
CA LEU A 34 -13.30 0.01 -8.04
C LEU A 34 -14.38 -0.42 -7.07
N SER A 35 -15.12 -1.46 -7.43
CA SER A 35 -16.19 -2.03 -6.62
C SER A 35 -15.69 -3.23 -5.80
N LYS A 36 -16.44 -3.59 -4.78
CA LYS A 36 -16.14 -4.77 -3.96
C LYS A 36 -16.12 -6.04 -4.80
N GLY A 37 -15.04 -6.84 -4.66
CA GLY A 37 -14.84 -8.09 -5.42
C GLY A 37 -14.40 -7.87 -6.87
N GLU A 38 -14.12 -6.64 -7.28
CA GLU A 38 -13.63 -6.31 -8.61
C GLU A 38 -12.11 -6.30 -8.66
N SER A 39 -11.53 -6.70 -9.79
CA SER A 39 -10.10 -6.55 -10.11
C SER A 39 -9.94 -5.56 -11.25
N LEU A 40 -9.11 -4.54 -11.07
CA LEU A 40 -8.83 -3.52 -12.09
C LEU A 40 -7.38 -3.65 -12.57
N GLY A 41 -7.19 -3.92 -13.86
CA GLY A 41 -5.88 -3.95 -14.50
C GLY A 41 -5.43 -2.57 -14.97
N LEU A 42 -4.21 -2.17 -14.62
CA LEU A 42 -3.55 -0.97 -15.15
C LEU A 42 -2.51 -1.38 -16.18
N VAL A 43 -2.73 -1.03 -17.44
CA VAL A 43 -1.85 -1.36 -18.57
C VAL A 43 -1.24 -0.08 -19.14
N GLY A 44 -0.02 -0.19 -19.66
CA GLY A 44 0.70 0.91 -20.31
C GLY A 44 2.20 0.65 -20.32
N GLU A 45 2.95 1.47 -21.04
CA GLU A 45 4.40 1.37 -21.21
C GLU A 45 5.17 1.53 -19.89
N SER A 46 6.43 1.08 -19.88
CA SER A 46 7.32 1.32 -18.73
C SER A 46 7.49 2.83 -18.52
N GLY A 47 7.42 3.27 -17.25
CA GLY A 47 7.58 4.70 -16.91
C GLY A 47 6.32 5.56 -17.07
N CYS A 48 5.20 5.07 -17.61
CA CYS A 48 3.98 5.87 -17.81
C CYS A 48 3.21 6.25 -16.53
N GLY A 49 3.73 5.93 -15.34
CA GLY A 49 3.12 6.37 -14.08
C GLY A 49 2.28 5.34 -13.32
N LYS A 50 2.12 4.09 -13.80
CA LYS A 50 1.30 3.05 -13.13
C LYS A 50 1.66 2.83 -11.66
N SER A 51 2.95 2.62 -11.37
CA SER A 51 3.43 2.44 -10.00
C SER A 51 3.26 3.70 -9.15
N THR A 52 3.39 4.89 -9.78
CA THR A 52 3.15 6.16 -9.10
C THR A 52 1.69 6.32 -8.75
N LEU A 53 0.77 5.95 -9.66
CA LEU A 53 -0.67 5.97 -9.40
C LEU A 53 -1.02 5.07 -8.22
N GLY A 54 -0.60 3.80 -8.23
CA GLY A 54 -0.84 2.88 -7.12
C GLY A 54 -0.30 3.40 -5.79
N ARG A 55 0.95 3.89 -5.76
CA ARG A 55 1.56 4.47 -4.55
C ARG A 55 0.85 5.74 -4.08
N THR A 56 0.25 6.52 -4.97
CA THR A 56 -0.53 7.71 -4.63
C THR A 56 -1.88 7.32 -4.05
N ILE A 57 -2.55 6.32 -4.62
CA ILE A 57 -3.84 5.81 -4.12
C ILE A 57 -3.71 5.31 -2.67
N ILE A 58 -2.66 4.54 -2.37
CA ILE A 58 -2.41 4.03 -1.00
C ILE A 58 -1.69 5.04 -0.09
N ARG A 59 -1.51 6.28 -0.55
CA ARG A 59 -0.94 7.38 0.25
C ARG A 59 0.50 7.18 0.70
N ILE A 60 1.31 6.40 -0.04
CA ILE A 60 2.78 6.45 0.05
C ILE A 60 3.27 7.80 -0.48
N TYR A 61 2.68 8.27 -1.59
CA TYR A 61 2.85 9.64 -2.07
C TYR A 61 1.57 10.43 -1.79
N ASP A 62 1.72 11.63 -1.24
CA ASP A 62 0.59 12.54 -1.14
C ASP A 62 0.21 13.04 -2.54
N PRO A 63 -1.09 13.09 -2.90
CA PRO A 63 -1.53 13.67 -4.17
C PRO A 63 -1.13 15.14 -4.26
N THR A 64 -0.90 15.61 -5.48
CA THR A 64 -0.70 17.05 -5.75
C THR A 64 -2.05 17.73 -5.82
N GLU A 65 -3.01 17.10 -6.52
CA GLU A 65 -4.39 17.57 -6.66
C GLU A 65 -5.33 16.35 -6.82
N GLY A 66 -6.63 16.62 -6.82
CA GLY A 66 -7.67 15.60 -6.95
C GLY A 66 -8.02 14.93 -5.64
N LYS A 67 -8.93 13.96 -5.70
CA LYS A 67 -9.46 13.28 -4.52
C LYS A 67 -9.34 11.77 -4.61
N ILE A 68 -9.23 11.14 -3.44
CA ILE A 68 -9.22 9.69 -3.27
C ILE A 68 -10.23 9.35 -2.20
N PHE A 69 -11.20 8.49 -2.52
CA PHE A 69 -12.20 7.99 -1.60
C PHE A 69 -11.98 6.51 -1.37
N LEU A 70 -11.95 6.09 -0.12
CA LEU A 70 -11.86 4.69 0.29
C LEU A 70 -13.06 4.37 1.18
N ASN A 71 -13.91 3.42 0.74
CA ASN A 71 -15.17 3.09 1.40
C ASN A 71 -16.02 4.34 1.67
N GLY A 72 -16.12 5.25 0.70
CA GLY A 72 -16.85 6.52 0.81
C GLY A 72 -16.17 7.62 1.61
N GLN A 73 -15.06 7.34 2.29
CA GLN A 73 -14.30 8.33 3.08
C GLN A 73 -13.24 9.02 2.22
N ASP A 74 -13.25 10.35 2.16
CA ASP A 74 -12.18 11.12 1.53
C ASP A 74 -10.88 11.00 2.34
N ILE A 75 -9.85 10.45 1.69
CA ILE A 75 -8.52 10.25 2.28
C ILE A 75 -7.46 11.16 1.64
N SER A 76 -7.84 12.15 0.82
CA SER A 76 -6.93 13.03 0.07
C SER A 76 -6.21 14.06 0.94
N GLY A 77 -6.80 14.45 2.05
CA GLY A 77 -6.32 15.50 2.96
C GLY A 77 -4.90 15.26 3.50
N LYS A 78 -4.38 16.21 4.26
CA LYS A 78 -3.05 16.08 4.89
C LYS A 78 -2.92 14.78 5.68
N SER A 79 -1.91 13.99 5.34
CA SER A 79 -1.66 12.70 5.97
C SER A 79 -1.02 12.89 7.35
N THR A 80 -1.75 12.55 8.41
CA THR A 80 -1.21 12.48 9.78
C THR A 80 -0.69 11.06 10.06
N LYS A 81 0.13 10.90 11.12
CA LYS A 81 0.55 9.57 11.57
C LYS A 81 -0.64 8.64 11.87
N LYS A 82 -1.74 9.19 12.40
CA LYS A 82 -2.97 8.46 12.70
C LYS A 82 -3.65 7.98 11.42
N THR A 83 -3.87 8.88 10.45
CA THR A 83 -4.54 8.54 9.19
C THR A 83 -3.75 7.51 8.39
N ARG A 84 -2.41 7.62 8.35
CA ARG A 84 -1.54 6.61 7.69
C ARG A 84 -1.64 5.24 8.35
N ARG A 85 -1.65 5.19 9.69
CA ARG A 85 -1.79 3.94 10.43
C ARG A 85 -3.14 3.27 10.20
N ASP A 86 -4.22 4.05 10.14
CA ASP A 86 -5.56 3.53 9.89
C ASP A 86 -5.74 3.08 8.43
N LEU A 87 -5.13 3.78 7.49
CA LEU A 87 -5.11 3.38 6.09
C LEU A 87 -4.32 2.08 5.87
N ALA A 88 -3.15 1.93 6.50
CA ALA A 88 -2.33 0.72 6.41
C ALA A 88 -3.01 -0.56 6.95
N LYS A 89 -4.12 -0.42 7.71
CA LYS A 89 -4.95 -1.56 8.12
C LYS A 89 -5.95 -1.99 7.04
N LYS A 90 -6.31 -1.05 6.14
CA LYS A 90 -7.37 -1.24 5.14
C LYS A 90 -6.82 -1.57 3.76
N VAL A 91 -5.60 -1.12 3.45
CA VAL A 91 -4.99 -1.25 2.13
C VAL A 91 -3.57 -1.77 2.27
N GLN A 92 -3.21 -2.73 1.44
CA GLN A 92 -1.85 -3.29 1.38
C GLN A 92 -1.33 -3.25 -0.06
N MET A 93 -0.02 -3.22 -0.22
CA MET A 93 0.65 -3.26 -1.51
C MET A 93 1.67 -4.40 -1.53
N ILE A 94 1.63 -5.18 -2.59
CA ILE A 94 2.69 -6.14 -2.91
C ILE A 94 3.60 -5.45 -3.92
N PHE A 95 4.88 -5.32 -3.58
CA PHE A 95 5.85 -4.67 -4.45
C PHE A 95 6.34 -5.63 -5.55
N GLN A 96 6.70 -5.06 -6.70
CA GLN A 96 7.18 -5.80 -7.86
C GLN A 96 8.49 -6.56 -7.57
N ASP A 97 9.37 -5.97 -6.77
CA ASP A 97 10.59 -6.60 -6.26
C ASP A 97 10.45 -6.79 -4.73
N PRO A 98 10.05 -7.99 -4.29
CA PRO A 98 9.91 -8.27 -2.87
C PRO A 98 11.25 -8.26 -2.13
N TYR A 99 12.35 -8.64 -2.76
CA TYR A 99 13.67 -8.68 -2.12
C TYR A 99 14.18 -7.29 -1.77
N ALA A 100 14.01 -6.31 -2.65
CA ALA A 100 14.39 -4.92 -2.38
C ALA A 100 13.58 -4.27 -1.25
N CYS A 101 12.45 -4.86 -0.87
CA CYS A 101 11.59 -4.34 0.20
C CYS A 101 11.91 -4.92 1.57
N LEU A 102 12.66 -6.04 1.62
CA LEU A 102 13.03 -6.70 2.86
C LEU A 102 14.32 -6.10 3.42
N ASN A 103 14.36 -5.89 4.73
CA ASN A 103 15.59 -5.47 5.41
C ASN A 103 16.50 -6.70 5.59
N PRO A 104 17.68 -6.77 4.91
CA PRO A 104 18.54 -7.94 4.97
C PRO A 104 19.22 -8.17 6.33
N ARG A 105 19.04 -7.25 7.27
CA ARG A 105 19.57 -7.36 8.65
C ARG A 105 18.53 -7.91 9.63
N MET A 106 17.32 -8.17 9.18
CA MET A 106 16.24 -8.71 10.01
C MET A 106 16.08 -10.21 9.75
N THR A 107 15.69 -10.96 10.77
CA THR A 107 15.28 -12.34 10.61
C THR A 107 13.91 -12.43 9.93
N VAL A 108 13.59 -13.58 9.36
CA VAL A 108 12.25 -13.81 8.74
C VAL A 108 11.14 -13.60 9.78
N SER A 109 11.35 -14.06 11.01
CA SER A 109 10.44 -13.81 12.14
C SER A 109 10.17 -12.32 12.37
N ASP A 110 11.22 -11.50 12.35
CA ASP A 110 11.09 -10.08 12.64
C ASP A 110 10.40 -9.36 11.49
N ILE A 111 10.69 -9.74 10.24
CA ILE A 111 10.03 -9.18 9.04
C ILE A 111 8.53 -9.50 9.08
N ILE A 112 8.16 -10.75 9.36
CA ILE A 112 6.74 -11.16 9.44
C ILE A 112 6.02 -10.40 10.56
N ALA A 113 6.67 -10.24 11.69
CA ALA A 113 6.06 -9.66 12.88
C ALA A 113 6.15 -8.14 12.96
N GLU A 114 6.92 -7.46 12.10
CA GLU A 114 7.15 -6.01 12.18
C GLU A 114 5.86 -5.21 12.37
N GLY A 115 4.86 -5.50 11.55
CA GLY A 115 3.56 -4.83 11.63
C GLY A 115 2.79 -5.13 12.92
N TRP A 116 2.98 -6.29 13.51
CA TRP A 116 2.36 -6.70 14.78
C TRP A 116 3.07 -6.06 15.97
N ASP A 117 4.39 -6.08 15.94
CA ASP A 117 5.24 -5.53 17.01
C ASP A 117 5.06 -4.01 17.12
N MET A 118 5.00 -3.30 16.00
CA MET A 118 4.68 -1.86 15.96
C MET A 118 3.31 -1.51 16.57
N ARG A 119 2.37 -2.46 16.53
CA ARG A 119 1.00 -2.27 17.05
C ARG A 119 0.79 -2.93 18.40
N LYS A 120 1.78 -3.68 18.91
CA LYS A 120 1.71 -4.46 20.15
C LYS A 120 0.48 -5.39 20.16
N LEU A 121 0.27 -6.13 19.07
CA LEU A 121 -0.94 -6.93 18.89
C LEU A 121 -0.90 -8.27 19.64
N TYR A 122 0.28 -8.81 19.89
CA TYR A 122 0.46 -10.16 20.41
C TYR A 122 1.48 -10.21 21.55
N THR A 123 1.31 -11.15 22.47
CA THR A 123 2.35 -11.57 23.43
C THR A 123 3.50 -12.25 22.70
N LYS A 124 4.63 -12.48 23.38
CA LYS A 124 5.79 -13.19 22.80
C LYS A 124 5.42 -14.60 22.34
N GLU A 125 4.63 -15.30 23.14
CA GLU A 125 4.18 -16.67 22.89
C GLU A 125 3.22 -16.72 21.69
N GLU A 126 2.25 -15.83 21.65
CA GLU A 126 1.31 -15.71 20.51
C GLU A 126 2.03 -15.34 19.23
N ARG A 127 2.98 -14.40 19.30
CA ARG A 127 3.82 -13.98 18.19
C ARG A 127 4.55 -15.17 17.58
N LYS A 128 5.27 -15.95 18.42
CA LYS A 128 6.01 -17.14 17.97
C LYS A 128 5.07 -18.16 17.29
N ARG A 129 3.97 -18.48 17.92
CA ARG A 129 2.98 -19.44 17.37
C ARG A 129 2.45 -19.00 16.01
N LYS A 130 2.08 -17.71 15.88
CA LYS A 130 1.54 -17.18 14.61
C LYS A 130 2.58 -17.13 13.51
N ILE A 131 3.84 -16.86 13.81
CA ILE A 131 4.92 -16.90 12.82
C ILE A 131 5.09 -18.30 12.28
N ILE A 132 5.14 -19.31 13.15
CA ILE A 132 5.25 -20.73 12.74
C ILE A 132 4.03 -21.15 11.90
N GLU A 133 2.82 -20.75 12.30
CA GLU A 133 1.60 -20.98 11.53
C GLU A 133 1.71 -20.43 10.11
N LEU A 134 2.16 -19.18 9.95
CA LEU A 134 2.32 -18.55 8.64
C LEU A 134 3.43 -19.19 7.80
N LEU A 135 4.56 -19.57 8.42
CA LEU A 135 5.62 -20.29 7.73
C LEU A 135 5.12 -21.64 7.18
N ASN A 136 4.39 -22.39 7.99
CA ASN A 136 3.82 -23.67 7.58
C ASN A 136 2.83 -23.53 6.41
N LEU A 137 2.04 -22.44 6.36
CA LEU A 137 1.12 -22.17 5.25
C LEU A 137 1.83 -22.00 3.90
N VAL A 138 3.09 -21.59 3.90
CA VAL A 138 3.89 -21.42 2.69
C VAL A 138 4.92 -22.53 2.48
N GLY A 139 4.82 -23.63 3.24
CA GLY A 139 5.71 -24.80 3.13
C GLY A 139 7.09 -24.63 3.80
N LEU A 140 7.23 -23.62 4.67
CA LEU A 140 8.40 -23.41 5.51
C LEU A 140 8.14 -23.95 6.93
N ASN A 141 9.19 -24.09 7.73
CA ASN A 141 9.11 -24.56 9.12
C ASN A 141 9.78 -23.58 10.10
N GLU A 142 9.82 -23.93 11.40
CA GLU A 142 10.40 -23.10 12.45
C GLU A 142 11.89 -22.78 12.24
N GLU A 143 12.64 -23.67 11.57
CA GLU A 143 14.08 -23.45 11.30
C GLU A 143 14.33 -22.27 10.35
N HIS A 144 13.32 -21.89 9.56
CA HIS A 144 13.38 -20.73 8.65
C HIS A 144 13.02 -19.40 9.32
N ALA A 145 12.68 -19.42 10.58
CA ALA A 145 12.30 -18.23 11.33
C ALA A 145 13.52 -17.37 11.71
#